data_06ea611364a940798f822dae35271fde
#
_entry.id   06ea611364a940798f822dae35271fde
#
_cell.length_a   1.000
_cell.length_b   1.000
_cell.length_c   1.000
_cell.angle_alpha   90.00
_cell.angle_beta   90.00
_cell.angle_gamma   90.00
#
_symmetry.space_group_name_H-M   'P 1'
#
loop_
_entity.id
_entity.type
_entity.pdbx_description
1 polymer ?
#
loop_
_entity_poly.entity_id
_entity_poly.type
_entity_poly.pdbx_seq_one_letter_code
_entity_poly.pdbx_strand_id
1 'polypeptide(L)'
;YGSAIDPHTSYMSPRSAENFNMSMRLSLEGVGAVLQIQDEFVVFRTIMPGSPAEKSGAIQVGDRVLAVGQGDSGPMVDVVGWRIDDVVDKIRGPKGSVVRLDVQSMDEGEDGPHKVIRIVRDKIKMEEQAASKKIIDAEGKRIGVIELPAFYLDFEAARRGDADVRSATTDVRKLLDQLKRENVDGVVIDLRDNGGGSLIEAIELTGLFIDLGPVVQVRSADGEIEIDADEDAGVAWTGPMAVLVNRSSASASEIFAAAIQDYGRGLIIGGTTFGKGTVQTMVDLDKFPRRKDIQFGELKMTIAQFFRIDGGTTQNAAVVPDVPFPASIDGSDYGESMFKNALPYTQIDPADYAPLGSFKAITPALISRHQQRSAKNLEFSWGLEDVNFFKDENARKTISLNENVRLQERNEMKAKRQMRDQQRKELGMQTAASDDNDDGLQNNERAIGEQVGVRDGARVARLPDPVDRDLVAATGCDVAVEAVGGHVELTADEPL
;
A
#
# COMPACT_ATOMS: atom_id res chain seq x y z
N TYR A 1 2.92 -23.71 -10.88
CA TYR A 1 1.68 -24.49 -11.01
C TYR A 1 0.49 -23.73 -10.41
N GLY A 2 0.58 -23.29 -9.13
CA GLY A 2 -0.53 -22.59 -8.45
C GLY A 2 -1.05 -21.42 -9.23
N SER A 3 -0.16 -20.50 -9.60
CA SER A 3 -0.50 -19.28 -10.37
C SER A 3 -1.04 -19.54 -11.80
N ALA A 4 -0.88 -20.77 -12.33
CA ALA A 4 -1.48 -21.15 -13.60
C ALA A 4 -2.95 -21.62 -13.45
N ILE A 5 -3.33 -22.02 -12.24
CA ILE A 5 -4.71 -22.45 -11.91
C ILE A 5 -5.52 -21.23 -11.47
N ASP A 6 -4.96 -20.45 -10.55
CA ASP A 6 -5.53 -19.24 -9.98
C ASP A 6 -4.42 -18.17 -9.82
N PRO A 7 -4.61 -16.91 -10.24
CA PRO A 7 -3.56 -15.90 -10.20
C PRO A 7 -3.07 -15.56 -8.79
N HIS A 8 -3.85 -15.86 -7.76
CA HIS A 8 -3.55 -15.53 -6.36
C HIS A 8 -3.04 -16.72 -5.55
N THR A 9 -3.01 -17.93 -6.14
CA THR A 9 -2.44 -19.12 -5.51
C THR A 9 -0.96 -19.24 -5.83
N SER A 10 -0.10 -19.23 -4.79
CA SER A 10 1.35 -19.26 -4.95
C SER A 10 2.04 -19.94 -3.78
N TYR A 11 3.18 -20.56 -4.08
CA TYR A 11 4.10 -21.04 -3.05
C TYR A 11 4.97 -19.88 -2.55
N MET A 12 5.11 -19.78 -1.25
CA MET A 12 6.00 -18.84 -0.58
C MET A 12 7.13 -19.63 0.09
N SER A 13 8.37 -19.34 -0.30
CA SER A 13 9.53 -19.89 0.40
C SER A 13 9.52 -19.47 1.87
N PRO A 14 10.23 -20.17 2.78
CA PRO A 14 10.30 -19.78 4.19
C PRO A 14 10.65 -18.29 4.38
N ARG A 15 11.59 -17.77 3.59
CA ARG A 15 11.98 -16.35 3.58
C ARG A 15 10.83 -15.44 3.11
N SER A 16 10.12 -15.84 2.05
CA SER A 16 9.01 -15.04 1.52
C SER A 16 7.84 -15.01 2.50
N ALA A 17 7.55 -16.13 3.15
CA ALA A 17 6.54 -16.22 4.20
C ALA A 17 6.89 -15.35 5.41
N GLU A 18 8.14 -15.39 5.87
CA GLU A 18 8.59 -14.54 6.98
C GLU A 18 8.55 -13.04 6.60
N ASN A 19 8.94 -12.66 5.38
CA ASN A 19 8.82 -11.28 4.92
C ASN A 19 7.36 -10.81 4.86
N PHE A 20 6.44 -11.66 4.43
CA PHE A 20 5.01 -11.39 4.47
C PHE A 20 4.52 -11.20 5.92
N ASN A 21 4.86 -12.12 6.81
CA ASN A 21 4.48 -12.04 8.21
C ASN A 21 5.06 -10.78 8.89
N MET A 22 6.31 -10.40 8.57
CA MET A 22 6.91 -9.14 9.05
C MET A 22 6.13 -7.91 8.57
N SER A 23 5.71 -7.87 7.31
CA SER A 23 4.92 -6.77 6.78
C SER A 23 3.54 -6.68 7.44
N MET A 24 2.93 -7.82 7.77
CA MET A 24 1.63 -7.86 8.44
C MET A 24 1.71 -7.50 9.93
N ARG A 25 2.76 -7.91 10.64
CA ARG A 25 2.94 -7.54 12.06
C ARG A 25 3.60 -6.17 12.27
N LEU A 26 4.02 -5.50 11.20
CA LEU A 26 4.77 -4.23 11.21
C LEU A 26 5.96 -4.23 12.19
N SER A 27 6.64 -5.35 12.27
CA SER A 27 7.83 -5.48 13.09
C SER A 27 8.79 -6.52 12.55
N LEU A 28 10.07 -6.28 12.74
CA LEU A 28 11.13 -7.22 12.41
C LEU A 28 12.04 -7.43 13.62
N GLU A 29 12.70 -8.57 13.70
CA GLU A 29 13.74 -8.83 14.68
C GLU A 29 15.11 -8.77 14.02
N GLY A 30 15.98 -7.91 14.53
CA GLY A 30 17.28 -7.68 13.92
C GLY A 30 18.01 -6.45 14.44
N VAL A 31 18.78 -5.82 13.57
CA VAL A 31 19.59 -4.63 13.91
C VAL A 31 18.88 -3.30 13.58
N GLY A 32 17.89 -3.30 12.68
CA GLY A 32 17.11 -2.12 12.28
C GLY A 32 17.85 -1.20 11.32
N ALA A 33 18.21 -1.75 10.18
CA ALA A 33 18.76 -1.00 9.06
C ALA A 33 18.21 -1.52 7.73
N VAL A 34 18.11 -0.62 6.76
CA VAL A 34 17.86 -0.94 5.35
C VAL A 34 19.22 -1.10 4.67
N LEU A 35 19.37 -2.20 3.96
CA LEU A 35 20.61 -2.52 3.25
C LEU A 35 20.38 -2.43 1.74
N GLN A 36 21.42 -2.14 0.99
CA GLN A 36 21.44 -2.18 -0.48
C GLN A 36 22.76 -2.76 -0.98
N ILE A 37 22.78 -3.23 -2.22
CA ILE A 37 24.02 -3.58 -2.90
C ILE A 37 24.57 -2.32 -3.58
N GLN A 38 25.85 -2.07 -3.37
CA GLN A 38 26.62 -1.09 -4.11
C GLN A 38 27.92 -1.76 -4.55
N ASP A 39 28.08 -1.92 -5.85
CA ASP A 39 29.14 -2.75 -6.46
C ASP A 39 29.07 -4.20 -5.91
N GLU A 40 30.11 -4.69 -5.25
CA GLU A 40 30.17 -6.03 -4.63
C GLU A 40 29.88 -6.03 -3.13
N PHE A 41 29.58 -4.84 -2.54
CA PHE A 41 29.38 -4.70 -1.11
C PHE A 41 27.91 -4.53 -0.75
N VAL A 42 27.52 -5.07 0.39
CA VAL A 42 26.27 -4.73 1.05
C VAL A 42 26.52 -3.54 1.96
N VAL A 43 25.79 -2.44 1.73
CA VAL A 43 25.96 -1.17 2.45
C VAL A 43 24.68 -0.78 3.21
N PHE A 44 24.86 -0.02 4.30
CA PHE A 44 23.76 0.56 5.06
C PHE A 44 23.18 1.76 4.31
N ARG A 45 21.94 1.63 3.80
CA ARG A 45 21.23 2.72 3.13
C ARG A 45 20.51 3.64 4.11
N THR A 46 19.88 3.06 5.13
CA THR A 46 19.11 3.80 6.14
C THR A 46 19.24 3.08 7.47
N ILE A 47 19.38 3.84 8.55
CA ILE A 47 19.34 3.34 9.92
C ILE A 47 18.01 3.75 10.53
N MET A 48 17.24 2.77 11.01
CA MET A 48 15.88 3.01 11.54
C MET A 48 15.96 3.68 12.91
N PRO A 49 15.18 4.74 13.17
CA PRO A 49 15.14 5.41 14.46
C PRO A 49 14.78 4.45 15.60
N GLY A 50 15.45 4.60 16.75
CA GLY A 50 15.25 3.77 17.95
C GLY A 50 15.79 2.35 17.84
N SER A 51 16.40 1.97 16.72
CA SER A 51 16.92 0.62 16.47
C SER A 51 18.22 0.31 17.22
N PRO A 52 18.59 -0.98 17.35
CA PRO A 52 19.90 -1.37 17.86
C PRO A 52 21.09 -0.80 17.06
N ALA A 53 20.95 -0.66 15.73
CA ALA A 53 21.98 -0.06 14.90
C ALA A 53 22.18 1.42 15.26
N GLU A 54 21.12 2.20 15.39
CA GLU A 54 21.19 3.60 15.82
C GLU A 54 21.77 3.73 17.23
N LYS A 55 21.23 2.95 18.19
CA LYS A 55 21.70 2.97 19.60
C LYS A 55 23.17 2.60 19.75
N SER A 56 23.73 1.80 18.83
CA SER A 56 25.15 1.47 18.85
C SER A 56 26.03 2.69 18.61
N GLY A 57 25.53 3.67 17.83
CA GLY A 57 26.28 4.84 17.39
C GLY A 57 27.52 4.53 16.55
N ALA A 58 27.71 3.26 16.19
CA ALA A 58 28.92 2.78 15.56
C ALA A 58 28.79 2.53 14.07
N ILE A 59 27.55 2.51 13.54
CA ILE A 59 27.22 2.32 12.12
C ILE A 59 26.76 3.65 11.54
N GLN A 60 27.20 3.93 10.31
CA GLN A 60 26.76 5.09 9.54
C GLN A 60 26.15 4.66 8.21
N VAL A 61 25.34 5.53 7.63
CA VAL A 61 24.82 5.35 6.25
C VAL A 61 26.00 5.38 5.28
N GLY A 62 26.07 4.40 4.38
CA GLY A 62 27.18 4.20 3.45
C GLY A 62 28.24 3.22 3.94
N ASP A 63 28.28 2.85 5.22
CA ASP A 63 29.21 1.84 5.72
C ASP A 63 28.99 0.49 5.00
N ARG A 64 30.09 -0.20 4.66
CA ARG A 64 30.13 -1.50 3.98
C ARG A 64 30.17 -2.64 4.99
N VAL A 65 29.45 -3.71 4.77
CA VAL A 65 29.51 -4.95 5.56
C VAL A 65 30.47 -5.92 4.89
N LEU A 66 31.60 -6.21 5.55
CA LEU A 66 32.62 -7.14 5.04
C LEU A 66 32.39 -8.57 5.55
N ALA A 67 32.06 -8.73 6.84
CA ALA A 67 31.81 -10.04 7.41
C ALA A 67 30.74 -10.00 8.51
N VAL A 68 30.08 -11.14 8.74
CA VAL A 68 29.05 -11.31 9.77
C VAL A 68 29.38 -12.50 10.67
N GLY A 69 29.36 -12.30 11.99
CA GLY A 69 29.55 -13.33 13.00
C GLY A 69 28.35 -13.47 13.92
N GLN A 70 28.03 -14.69 14.32
CA GLN A 70 26.93 -14.98 15.26
C GLN A 70 27.46 -15.14 16.68
N GLY A 71 26.69 -14.64 17.65
CA GLY A 71 27.06 -14.69 19.06
C GLY A 71 28.29 -13.85 19.38
N ASP A 72 28.81 -14.00 20.61
CA ASP A 72 29.96 -13.22 21.11
C ASP A 72 31.31 -13.72 20.57
N SER A 73 31.40 -14.97 20.13
CA SER A 73 32.67 -15.63 19.78
C SER A 73 32.62 -16.55 18.56
N GLY A 74 31.49 -16.60 17.83
CA GLY A 74 31.36 -17.41 16.60
C GLY A 74 32.33 -16.95 15.50
N PRO A 75 32.56 -17.76 14.47
CA PRO A 75 33.42 -17.35 13.34
C PRO A 75 32.78 -16.17 12.60
N MET A 76 33.65 -15.27 12.12
CA MET A 76 33.27 -14.25 11.16
C MET A 76 33.20 -14.89 9.77
N VAL A 77 32.10 -14.68 9.05
CA VAL A 77 31.89 -15.18 7.69
C VAL A 77 31.98 -13.99 6.76
N ASP A 78 32.93 -14.01 5.83
CA ASP A 78 33.06 -13.03 4.78
C ASP A 78 31.81 -13.06 3.89
N VAL A 79 31.25 -11.87 3.61
CA VAL A 79 29.99 -11.70 2.85
C VAL A 79 30.15 -10.80 1.62
N VAL A 80 31.38 -10.41 1.28
CA VAL A 80 31.66 -9.62 0.07
C VAL A 80 31.28 -10.43 -1.16
N GLY A 81 30.59 -9.79 -2.10
CA GLY A 81 30.07 -10.45 -3.30
C GLY A 81 28.86 -11.37 -3.09
N TRP A 82 28.35 -11.49 -1.86
CA TRP A 82 27.14 -12.29 -1.60
C TRP A 82 25.88 -11.58 -2.06
N ARG A 83 24.83 -12.37 -2.30
CA ARG A 83 23.50 -11.82 -2.53
C ARG A 83 23.02 -11.12 -1.25
N ILE A 84 22.38 -9.97 -1.43
CA ILE A 84 21.89 -9.16 -0.30
C ILE A 84 20.99 -9.97 0.66
N ASP A 85 20.13 -10.82 0.08
CA ASP A 85 19.21 -11.65 0.86
C ASP A 85 19.94 -12.59 1.82
N ASP A 86 21.05 -13.18 1.37
CA ASP A 86 21.83 -14.13 2.18
C ASP A 86 22.61 -13.42 3.30
N VAL A 87 23.03 -12.16 3.05
CA VAL A 87 23.64 -11.30 4.07
C VAL A 87 22.60 -10.85 5.08
N VAL A 88 21.42 -10.43 4.63
CA VAL A 88 20.30 -10.03 5.49
C VAL A 88 19.89 -11.15 6.42
N ASP A 89 19.82 -12.39 5.95
CA ASP A 89 19.47 -13.55 6.78
C ASP A 89 20.50 -13.80 7.90
N LYS A 90 21.78 -13.47 7.65
CA LYS A 90 22.81 -13.56 8.71
C LYS A 90 22.74 -12.41 9.70
N ILE A 91 22.30 -11.22 9.25
CA ILE A 91 22.19 -10.04 10.10
C ILE A 91 20.93 -10.10 10.97
N ARG A 92 19.79 -10.57 10.41
CA ARG A 92 18.55 -10.82 11.16
C ARG A 92 18.72 -11.96 12.16
N GLY A 93 17.80 -12.06 13.10
CA GLY A 93 17.73 -13.14 14.07
C GLY A 93 16.96 -12.76 15.32
N PRO A 94 16.69 -13.72 16.20
CA PRO A 94 15.81 -13.54 17.35
C PRO A 94 16.24 -12.39 18.27
N LYS A 95 15.25 -11.68 18.81
CA LYS A 95 15.45 -10.67 19.86
C LYS A 95 16.33 -11.19 20.97
N GLY A 96 17.29 -10.37 21.39
CA GLY A 96 18.27 -10.69 22.45
C GLY A 96 19.48 -11.47 21.97
N SER A 97 19.49 -12.02 20.75
CA SER A 97 20.67 -12.66 20.17
C SER A 97 21.70 -11.62 19.71
N VAL A 98 22.96 -12.03 19.66
CA VAL A 98 24.08 -11.17 19.28
C VAL A 98 24.49 -11.42 17.83
N VAL A 99 24.71 -10.33 17.08
CA VAL A 99 25.41 -10.34 15.79
C VAL A 99 26.64 -9.44 15.91
N ARG A 100 27.73 -9.85 15.27
CA ARG A 100 28.92 -9.03 15.07
C ARG A 100 29.06 -8.74 13.58
N LEU A 101 29.26 -7.47 13.28
CA LEU A 101 29.40 -6.97 11.92
C LEU A 101 30.79 -6.38 11.77
N ASP A 102 31.57 -6.89 10.84
CA ASP A 102 32.81 -6.26 10.41
C ASP A 102 32.46 -5.22 9.36
N VAL A 103 32.67 -3.97 9.70
CA VAL A 103 32.19 -2.81 8.97
C VAL A 103 33.35 -1.88 8.60
N GLN A 104 33.33 -1.42 7.36
CA GLN A 104 34.25 -0.45 6.81
C GLN A 104 33.55 0.82 6.41
N SER A 105 34.08 1.98 6.78
CA SER A 105 33.55 3.27 6.34
C SER A 105 33.77 3.48 4.84
N MET A 106 32.75 4.00 4.14
CA MET A 106 32.84 4.32 2.72
C MET A 106 33.88 5.42 2.44
N ASP A 107 34.10 6.34 3.38
CA ASP A 107 35.01 7.48 3.23
C ASP A 107 36.48 7.08 3.25
N GLU A 108 36.81 5.88 3.76
CA GLU A 108 38.20 5.43 3.95
C GLU A 108 38.75 4.57 2.79
N GLY A 109 37.95 4.37 1.72
CA GLY A 109 38.38 3.58 0.57
C GLY A 109 38.39 2.07 0.82
N GLU A 110 38.76 1.26 -0.20
CA GLU A 110 38.68 -0.21 -0.13
C GLU A 110 39.74 -0.84 0.79
N ASP A 111 40.90 -0.21 0.94
CA ASP A 111 41.98 -0.65 1.83
C ASP A 111 41.94 0.03 3.23
N GLY A 112 40.86 0.75 3.53
CA GLY A 112 40.70 1.48 4.79
C GLY A 112 40.52 0.57 5.99
N PRO A 113 40.68 1.11 7.23
CA PRO A 113 40.48 0.35 8.44
C PRO A 113 39.00 -0.09 8.58
N HIS A 114 38.81 -1.29 9.08
CA HIS A 114 37.50 -1.83 9.41
C HIS A 114 37.40 -2.13 10.91
N LYS A 115 36.16 -2.21 11.40
CA LYS A 115 35.87 -2.43 12.83
C LYS A 115 34.81 -3.49 13.03
N VAL A 116 34.97 -4.32 14.03
CA VAL A 116 33.92 -5.30 14.41
C VAL A 116 33.01 -4.66 15.43
N ILE A 117 31.74 -4.52 15.03
CA ILE A 117 30.69 -3.93 15.85
C ILE A 117 29.81 -5.05 16.40
N ARG A 118 29.63 -5.08 17.71
CA ARG A 118 28.73 -6.02 18.40
C ARG A 118 27.36 -5.37 18.59
N ILE A 119 26.28 -6.03 18.10
CA ILE A 119 24.90 -5.55 18.24
C ILE A 119 24.06 -6.66 18.86
N VAL A 120 23.24 -6.29 19.84
CA VAL A 120 22.18 -7.16 20.37
C VAL A 120 20.92 -6.87 19.57
N ARG A 121 20.39 -7.90 18.90
CA ARG A 121 19.15 -7.77 18.11
C ARG A 121 17.95 -7.47 19.00
N ASP A 122 17.03 -6.69 18.50
CA ASP A 122 15.79 -6.36 19.19
C ASP A 122 14.60 -6.40 18.20
N LYS A 123 13.39 -6.34 18.74
CA LYS A 123 12.17 -6.12 17.94
C LYS A 123 12.12 -4.64 17.54
N ILE A 124 12.10 -4.39 16.24
CA ILE A 124 12.06 -3.06 15.64
C ILE A 124 10.66 -2.87 15.07
N LYS A 125 9.98 -1.82 15.49
CA LYS A 125 8.68 -1.43 14.98
C LYS A 125 8.85 -0.66 13.67
N MET A 126 8.01 -0.97 12.68
CA MET A 126 8.00 -0.33 11.37
C MET A 126 6.93 0.76 11.35
N GLU A 127 7.11 1.80 12.18
CA GLU A 127 6.10 2.85 12.37
C GLU A 127 5.82 3.64 11.07
N GLU A 128 6.79 3.76 10.18
CA GLU A 128 6.63 4.43 8.88
C GLU A 128 5.68 3.68 7.92
N GLN A 129 5.40 2.40 8.21
CA GLN A 129 4.48 1.57 7.43
C GLN A 129 3.12 1.41 8.12
N ALA A 130 2.93 2.03 9.27
CA ALA A 130 1.66 2.05 9.97
C ALA A 130 0.73 3.14 9.44
N ALA A 131 -0.54 3.08 9.85
CA ALA A 131 -1.48 4.15 9.60
C ALA A 131 -0.96 5.47 10.18
N SER A 132 -1.07 6.53 9.42
CA SER A 132 -0.65 7.87 9.80
C SER A 132 -1.75 8.89 9.52
N LYS A 133 -1.66 10.08 10.13
CA LYS A 133 -2.63 11.14 9.89
C LYS A 133 -1.97 12.47 9.54
N LYS A 134 -2.69 13.26 8.77
CA LYS A 134 -2.42 14.69 8.56
C LYS A 134 -3.73 15.47 8.59
N ILE A 135 -3.65 16.76 8.81
CA ILE A 135 -4.80 17.66 8.73
C ILE A 135 -4.56 18.63 7.57
N ILE A 136 -5.59 18.77 6.75
CA ILE A 136 -5.60 19.68 5.61
C ILE A 136 -6.69 20.73 5.84
N ASP A 137 -6.33 22.00 5.73
CA ASP A 137 -7.29 23.10 5.77
C ASP A 137 -7.75 23.39 4.32
N ALA A 138 -9.04 23.21 4.06
CA ALA A 138 -9.66 23.43 2.76
C ALA A 138 -10.96 24.22 2.92
N GLU A 139 -11.08 25.34 2.22
CA GLU A 139 -12.28 26.21 2.21
C GLU A 139 -12.81 26.59 3.62
N GLY A 140 -11.91 26.75 4.59
CA GLY A 140 -12.26 27.07 5.97
C GLY A 140 -12.72 25.85 6.80
N LYS A 141 -12.60 24.66 6.28
CA LYS A 141 -12.84 23.38 6.97
C LYS A 141 -11.52 22.65 7.24
N ARG A 142 -11.48 21.96 8.37
CA ARG A 142 -10.34 21.12 8.77
C ARG A 142 -10.64 19.67 8.49
N ILE A 143 -9.92 19.06 7.57
CA ILE A 143 -10.12 17.67 7.17
C ILE A 143 -8.97 16.81 7.69
N GLY A 144 -9.30 15.80 8.50
CA GLY A 144 -8.35 14.78 8.92
C GLY A 144 -8.18 13.73 7.82
N VAL A 145 -6.96 13.54 7.32
CA VAL A 145 -6.65 12.48 6.37
C VAL A 145 -5.89 11.38 7.11
N ILE A 146 -6.41 10.17 7.06
CA ILE A 146 -5.74 8.97 7.59
C ILE A 146 -5.22 8.17 6.40
N GLU A 147 -3.91 8.07 6.26
CA GLU A 147 -3.25 7.24 5.28
C GLU A 147 -3.13 5.83 5.85
N LEU A 148 -3.76 4.85 5.20
CA LEU A 148 -3.71 3.44 5.59
C LEU A 148 -3.01 2.63 4.49
N PRO A 149 -1.74 2.25 4.66
CA PRO A 149 -0.96 1.58 3.61
C PRO A 149 -1.31 0.10 3.42
N ALA A 150 -1.85 -0.57 4.45
CA ALA A 150 -2.31 -1.96 4.39
C ALA A 150 -3.29 -2.26 5.52
N PHE A 151 -4.09 -3.30 5.39
CA PHE A 151 -4.91 -3.87 6.47
C PHE A 151 -4.06 -4.88 7.26
N TYR A 152 -3.11 -4.35 8.05
CA TYR A 152 -2.13 -5.14 8.78
C TYR A 152 -2.69 -5.68 10.11
N LEU A 153 -2.26 -6.90 10.45
CA LEU A 153 -2.58 -7.58 11.70
C LEU A 153 -1.41 -8.48 12.13
N ASP A 154 -1.00 -8.40 13.39
CA ASP A 154 -0.10 -9.39 13.99
C ASP A 154 -0.89 -10.68 14.29
N PHE A 155 -1.01 -11.55 13.28
CA PHE A 155 -1.78 -12.80 13.37
C PHE A 155 -1.30 -13.72 14.49
N GLU A 156 -0.02 -13.71 14.82
CA GLU A 156 0.52 -14.55 15.88
C GLU A 156 0.15 -14.02 17.26
N ALA A 157 0.29 -12.71 17.46
CA ALA A 157 -0.13 -12.05 18.70
C ALA A 157 -1.65 -12.19 18.90
N ALA A 158 -2.45 -12.00 17.85
CA ALA A 158 -3.90 -12.18 17.89
C ALA A 158 -4.29 -13.61 18.27
N ARG A 159 -3.63 -14.61 17.66
CA ARG A 159 -3.88 -16.04 18.00
C ARG A 159 -3.52 -16.41 19.43
N ARG A 160 -2.51 -15.75 20.01
CA ARG A 160 -2.13 -15.97 21.41
C ARG A 160 -3.06 -15.24 22.40
N GLY A 161 -3.90 -14.31 21.89
CA GLY A 161 -4.75 -13.47 22.75
C GLY A 161 -3.94 -12.40 23.49
N ASP A 162 -2.85 -11.91 22.89
CA ASP A 162 -2.02 -10.87 23.48
C ASP A 162 -2.84 -9.57 23.63
N ALA A 163 -2.68 -8.85 24.73
CA ALA A 163 -3.47 -7.65 25.01
C ALA A 163 -3.10 -6.44 24.12
N ASP A 164 -1.94 -6.44 23.52
CA ASP A 164 -1.41 -5.33 22.70
C ASP A 164 -1.09 -5.84 21.27
N VAL A 165 -2.14 -6.27 20.57
CA VAL A 165 -2.02 -6.72 19.18
C VAL A 165 -1.87 -5.53 18.26
N ARG A 166 -0.85 -5.53 17.41
CA ARG A 166 -0.71 -4.52 16.37
C ARG A 166 -1.73 -4.77 15.28
N SER A 167 -2.62 -3.81 15.04
CA SER A 167 -3.67 -3.92 14.03
C SER A 167 -3.98 -2.55 13.41
N ALA A 168 -4.41 -2.58 12.15
CA ALA A 168 -4.83 -1.39 11.41
C ALA A 168 -6.03 -0.72 12.10
N THR A 169 -7.01 -1.49 12.52
CA THR A 169 -8.21 -1.01 13.20
C THR A 169 -7.88 -0.30 14.51
N THR A 170 -7.02 -0.90 15.34
CA THR A 170 -6.59 -0.28 16.59
C THR A 170 -5.87 1.04 16.37
N ASP A 171 -5.00 1.12 15.37
CA ASP A 171 -4.26 2.34 15.06
C ASP A 171 -5.17 3.41 14.46
N VAL A 172 -6.05 3.07 13.52
CA VAL A 172 -7.03 4.01 12.95
C VAL A 172 -7.97 4.54 14.05
N ARG A 173 -8.44 3.70 14.97
CA ARG A 173 -9.25 4.14 16.13
C ARG A 173 -8.51 5.20 16.95
N LYS A 174 -7.24 4.98 17.27
CA LYS A 174 -6.40 5.97 17.99
C LYS A 174 -6.27 7.29 17.23
N LEU A 175 -6.09 7.20 15.90
CA LEU A 175 -5.97 8.38 15.04
C LEU A 175 -7.30 9.16 14.97
N LEU A 176 -8.44 8.47 14.86
CA LEU A 176 -9.78 9.09 14.92
C LEU A 176 -10.00 9.82 16.24
N ASP A 177 -9.60 9.21 17.38
CA ASP A 177 -9.71 9.85 18.69
C ASP A 177 -8.81 11.11 18.81
N GLN A 178 -7.65 11.13 18.14
CA GLN A 178 -6.81 12.32 18.05
C GLN A 178 -7.48 13.40 17.19
N LEU A 179 -8.00 13.05 16.01
CA LEU A 179 -8.68 13.96 15.10
C LEU A 179 -9.92 14.59 15.72
N LYS A 180 -10.69 13.83 16.51
CA LYS A 180 -11.81 14.39 17.31
C LYS A 180 -11.34 15.46 18.29
N ARG A 181 -10.25 15.21 19.02
CA ARG A 181 -9.68 16.20 19.96
C ARG A 181 -9.16 17.45 19.24
N GLU A 182 -8.73 17.28 18.00
CA GLU A 182 -8.26 18.37 17.13
C GLU A 182 -9.41 19.10 16.42
N ASN A 183 -10.67 18.69 16.65
CA ASN A 183 -11.90 19.26 16.13
C ASN A 183 -11.89 19.38 14.59
N VAL A 184 -11.65 18.27 13.89
CA VAL A 184 -11.77 18.22 12.42
C VAL A 184 -13.25 18.18 12.02
N ASP A 185 -13.58 18.79 10.88
CA ASP A 185 -14.95 18.82 10.34
C ASP A 185 -15.32 17.54 9.59
N GLY A 186 -14.34 16.82 9.06
CA GLY A 186 -14.52 15.56 8.33
C GLY A 186 -13.26 14.71 8.30
N VAL A 187 -13.41 13.45 7.88
CA VAL A 187 -12.29 12.50 7.77
C VAL A 187 -12.24 11.90 6.37
N VAL A 188 -11.03 11.75 5.86
CA VAL A 188 -10.72 11.01 4.64
C VAL A 188 -9.86 9.81 4.99
N ILE A 189 -10.27 8.61 4.58
CA ILE A 189 -9.44 7.40 4.64
C ILE A 189 -8.78 7.22 3.28
N ASP A 190 -7.46 7.32 3.25
CA ASP A 190 -6.68 7.17 2.02
C ASP A 190 -6.20 5.73 1.87
N LEU A 191 -6.82 5.01 0.94
CA LEU A 191 -6.51 3.63 0.57
C LEU A 191 -5.77 3.53 -0.77
N ARG A 192 -5.27 4.64 -1.31
CA ARG A 192 -4.49 4.59 -2.54
C ARG A 192 -3.24 3.74 -2.32
N ASP A 193 -2.92 2.89 -3.29
CA ASP A 193 -1.81 1.91 -3.24
C ASP A 193 -1.90 0.87 -2.10
N ASN A 194 -3.06 0.74 -1.47
CA ASN A 194 -3.30 -0.26 -0.46
C ASN A 194 -3.81 -1.56 -1.10
N GLY A 195 -2.94 -2.55 -1.25
CA GLY A 195 -3.24 -3.86 -1.86
C GLY A 195 -4.12 -4.78 -1.00
N GLY A 196 -4.64 -4.30 0.14
CA GLY A 196 -5.46 -5.08 1.06
C GLY A 196 -4.70 -5.57 2.30
N GLY A 197 -5.00 -6.78 2.74
CA GLY A 197 -4.43 -7.39 3.94
C GLY A 197 -5.41 -8.35 4.61
N SER A 198 -5.58 -8.22 5.91
CA SER A 198 -6.47 -9.05 6.72
C SER A 198 -7.94 -8.78 6.44
N LEU A 199 -8.73 -9.84 6.20
CA LEU A 199 -10.18 -9.76 6.09
C LEU A 199 -10.81 -9.27 7.41
N ILE A 200 -10.34 -9.78 8.54
CA ILE A 200 -10.81 -9.38 9.88
C ILE A 200 -10.63 -7.87 10.07
N GLU A 201 -9.48 -7.33 9.69
CA GLU A 201 -9.23 -5.88 9.78
C GLU A 201 -10.16 -5.06 8.89
N ALA A 202 -10.54 -5.56 7.70
CA ALA A 202 -11.52 -4.87 6.86
C ALA A 202 -12.90 -4.80 7.52
N ILE A 203 -13.31 -5.86 8.21
CA ILE A 203 -14.58 -5.95 8.95
C ILE A 203 -14.55 -5.01 10.15
N GLU A 204 -13.57 -5.18 11.04
CA GLU A 204 -13.44 -4.40 12.28
C GLU A 204 -13.22 -2.91 12.00
N LEU A 205 -12.44 -2.58 10.95
CA LEU A 205 -12.22 -1.18 10.57
C LEU A 205 -13.50 -0.54 10.03
N THR A 206 -14.33 -1.29 9.29
CA THR A 206 -15.64 -0.81 8.85
C THR A 206 -16.54 -0.51 10.04
N GLY A 207 -16.52 -1.33 11.07
CA GLY A 207 -17.24 -1.13 12.34
C GLY A 207 -16.86 0.15 13.09
N LEU A 208 -15.72 0.81 12.77
CA LEU A 208 -15.43 2.15 13.29
C LEU A 208 -16.37 3.22 12.74
N PHE A 209 -17.07 2.97 11.66
CA PHE A 209 -17.86 3.95 10.90
C PHE A 209 -19.34 3.58 10.76
N ILE A 210 -19.72 2.32 10.97
CA ILE A 210 -21.11 1.85 11.02
C ILE A 210 -21.41 1.36 12.45
N ASP A 211 -22.69 1.36 12.82
CA ASP A 211 -23.15 0.61 13.99
C ASP A 211 -23.57 -0.76 13.51
N LEU A 212 -23.50 -1.79 14.18
CA LEU A 212 -23.86 -3.17 13.86
C LEU A 212 -24.32 -3.45 12.41
N GLY A 213 -23.90 -4.56 11.83
CA GLY A 213 -24.44 -5.00 10.55
C GLY A 213 -23.43 -5.67 9.62
N PRO A 214 -23.90 -6.27 8.51
CA PRO A 214 -23.06 -7.00 7.58
C PRO A 214 -22.02 -6.08 6.90
N VAL A 215 -20.83 -6.61 6.70
CA VAL A 215 -19.73 -5.91 6.01
C VAL A 215 -19.39 -6.58 4.69
N VAL A 216 -19.37 -7.89 4.69
CA VAL A 216 -18.99 -8.70 3.51
C VAL A 216 -19.67 -10.06 3.60
N GLN A 217 -19.94 -10.68 2.46
CA GLN A 217 -20.41 -12.05 2.36
C GLN A 217 -19.29 -12.91 1.76
N VAL A 218 -19.00 -14.06 2.32
CA VAL A 218 -17.95 -14.97 1.88
C VAL A 218 -18.55 -16.30 1.47
N ARG A 219 -18.35 -16.70 0.21
CA ARG A 219 -18.81 -17.98 -0.30
C ARG A 219 -17.64 -18.94 -0.44
N SER A 220 -17.67 -20.02 0.32
CA SER A 220 -16.72 -21.10 0.29
C SER A 220 -16.86 -22.00 -0.95
N ALA A 221 -15.88 -22.88 -1.18
CA ALA A 221 -15.86 -23.76 -2.36
C ALA A 221 -17.00 -24.79 -2.39
N ASP A 222 -17.59 -25.14 -1.26
CA ASP A 222 -18.78 -26.00 -1.13
C ASP A 222 -20.11 -25.24 -1.38
N GLY A 223 -20.05 -23.92 -1.56
CA GLY A 223 -21.20 -23.06 -1.82
C GLY A 223 -21.85 -22.47 -0.58
N GLU A 224 -21.35 -22.78 0.62
CA GLU A 224 -21.82 -22.14 1.86
C GLU A 224 -21.48 -20.65 1.85
N ILE A 225 -22.43 -19.81 2.27
CA ILE A 225 -22.29 -18.37 2.36
C ILE A 225 -22.28 -17.98 3.85
N GLU A 226 -21.19 -17.38 4.27
CA GLU A 226 -21.04 -16.77 5.59
C GLU A 226 -21.15 -15.25 5.46
N ILE A 227 -21.89 -14.60 6.35
CA ILE A 227 -22.01 -13.13 6.40
C ILE A 227 -21.16 -12.65 7.56
N ASP A 228 -20.05 -12.01 7.24
CA ASP A 228 -19.20 -11.35 8.21
C ASP A 228 -19.75 -9.95 8.50
N ALA A 229 -19.96 -9.66 9.77
CA ALA A 229 -20.61 -8.44 10.24
C ALA A 229 -19.80 -7.75 11.33
N ASP A 230 -20.04 -6.46 11.51
CA ASP A 230 -19.69 -5.77 12.76
C ASP A 230 -20.70 -6.16 13.84
N GLU A 231 -20.20 -6.75 14.92
CA GLU A 231 -20.99 -7.19 16.08
C GLU A 231 -20.82 -6.26 17.29
N ASP A 232 -19.91 -5.29 17.21
CA ASP A 232 -19.59 -4.34 18.26
C ASP A 232 -20.46 -3.08 18.15
N ALA A 233 -21.33 -2.84 19.14
CA ALA A 233 -22.15 -1.64 19.18
C ALA A 233 -21.30 -0.37 19.37
N GLY A 234 -21.60 0.65 18.58
CA GLY A 234 -21.01 1.98 18.67
C GLY A 234 -20.11 2.33 17.51
N VAL A 235 -20.01 3.62 17.24
CA VAL A 235 -19.31 4.19 16.08
C VAL A 235 -18.16 5.05 16.57
N ALA A 236 -16.96 4.80 16.06
CA ALA A 236 -15.79 5.62 16.40
C ALA A 236 -15.83 7.00 15.72
N TRP A 237 -16.44 7.15 14.54
CA TRP A 237 -16.58 8.42 13.82
C TRP A 237 -17.97 8.53 13.19
N THR A 238 -18.77 9.48 13.66
CA THR A 238 -20.13 9.76 13.16
C THR A 238 -20.19 10.92 12.17
N GLY A 239 -19.13 11.72 12.09
CA GLY A 239 -19.04 12.88 11.20
C GLY A 239 -18.93 12.48 9.73
N PRO A 240 -18.89 13.47 8.84
CA PRO A 240 -18.70 13.26 7.41
C PRO A 240 -17.41 12.53 7.10
N MET A 241 -17.45 11.64 6.09
CA MET A 241 -16.28 10.91 5.64
C MET A 241 -16.26 10.67 4.13
N ALA A 242 -15.06 10.48 3.63
CA ALA A 242 -14.80 9.98 2.28
C ALA A 242 -13.67 8.95 2.29
N VAL A 243 -13.60 8.15 1.24
CA VAL A 243 -12.53 7.16 1.03
C VAL A 243 -11.86 7.46 -0.31
N LEU A 244 -10.54 7.65 -0.29
CA LEU A 244 -9.74 7.78 -1.51
C LEU A 244 -9.26 6.41 -1.96
N VAL A 245 -9.48 6.10 -3.22
CA VAL A 245 -9.08 4.83 -3.83
C VAL A 245 -8.39 5.06 -5.18
N ASN A 246 -7.56 4.11 -5.59
CA ASN A 246 -7.00 4.06 -6.92
C ASN A 246 -6.93 2.61 -7.43
N ARG A 247 -6.34 2.42 -8.61
CA ARG A 247 -6.26 1.12 -9.26
C ARG A 247 -5.45 0.08 -8.47
N SER A 248 -4.61 0.50 -7.54
CA SER A 248 -3.85 -0.39 -6.63
C SER A 248 -4.59 -0.72 -5.33
N SER A 249 -5.74 -0.07 -5.07
CA SER A 249 -6.60 -0.45 -3.95
C SER A 249 -7.27 -1.79 -4.25
N ALA A 250 -6.97 -2.84 -3.45
CA ALA A 250 -7.38 -4.20 -3.77
C ALA A 250 -7.87 -4.97 -2.53
N SER A 251 -8.70 -6.00 -2.74
CA SER A 251 -9.06 -7.00 -1.72
C SER A 251 -9.72 -6.37 -0.47
N ALA A 252 -9.09 -6.40 0.71
CA ALA A 252 -9.59 -5.80 1.95
C ALA A 252 -9.93 -4.31 1.79
N SER A 253 -9.15 -3.55 1.00
CA SER A 253 -9.49 -2.17 0.65
C SER A 253 -10.79 -2.06 -0.13
N GLU A 254 -11.07 -3.03 -1.01
CA GLU A 254 -12.31 -3.07 -1.79
C GLU A 254 -13.49 -3.48 -0.91
N ILE A 255 -13.29 -4.37 0.07
CA ILE A 255 -14.32 -4.74 1.05
C ILE A 255 -14.74 -3.50 1.86
N PHE A 256 -13.77 -2.80 2.44
CA PHE A 256 -14.03 -1.58 3.20
C PHE A 256 -14.73 -0.50 2.35
N ALA A 257 -14.16 -0.17 1.18
CA ALA A 257 -14.71 0.86 0.31
C ALA A 257 -16.12 0.50 -0.17
N ALA A 258 -16.36 -0.77 -0.53
CA ALA A 258 -17.68 -1.25 -0.95
C ALA A 258 -18.70 -1.15 0.19
N ALA A 259 -18.38 -1.58 1.38
CA ALA A 259 -19.28 -1.49 2.53
C ALA A 259 -19.64 -0.02 2.85
N ILE A 260 -18.65 0.89 2.89
CA ILE A 260 -18.90 2.33 3.10
C ILE A 260 -19.82 2.90 2.00
N GLN A 261 -19.64 2.47 0.74
CA GLN A 261 -20.48 2.89 -0.40
C GLN A 261 -21.89 2.33 -0.29
N ASP A 262 -22.05 1.03 0.00
CA ASP A 262 -23.34 0.34 0.06
C ASP A 262 -24.21 0.88 1.20
N TYR A 263 -23.62 1.17 2.36
CA TYR A 263 -24.30 1.86 3.44
C TYR A 263 -24.62 3.33 3.14
N GLY A 264 -24.03 3.91 2.10
CA GLY A 264 -24.10 5.37 1.89
C GLY A 264 -23.51 6.13 3.09
N ARG A 265 -22.51 5.54 3.76
CA ARG A 265 -21.85 6.13 4.94
C ARG A 265 -20.85 7.21 4.57
N GLY A 266 -20.24 7.11 3.41
CA GLY A 266 -19.24 8.04 2.90
C GLY A 266 -19.10 7.95 1.39
N LEU A 267 -18.50 8.97 0.79
CA LEU A 267 -18.22 9.03 -0.65
C LEU A 267 -16.94 8.26 -0.99
N ILE A 268 -16.97 7.51 -2.07
CA ILE A 268 -15.79 6.90 -2.67
C ILE A 268 -15.28 7.81 -3.78
N ILE A 269 -14.02 8.23 -3.69
CA ILE A 269 -13.41 9.24 -4.56
C ILE A 269 -12.12 8.66 -5.16
N GLY A 270 -11.84 8.93 -6.43
CA GLY A 270 -10.56 8.56 -7.05
C GLY A 270 -10.70 7.71 -8.29
N GLY A 271 -9.82 6.71 -8.45
CA GLY A 271 -9.85 5.76 -9.57
C GLY A 271 -10.58 4.48 -9.24
N THR A 272 -11.13 3.79 -10.25
CA THR A 272 -11.68 2.43 -10.09
C THR A 272 -10.62 1.51 -9.47
N THR A 273 -11.00 0.68 -8.50
CA THR A 273 -10.10 -0.20 -7.75
C THR A 273 -9.60 -1.40 -8.59
N PHE A 274 -8.87 -2.32 -7.99
CA PHE A 274 -8.22 -3.45 -8.68
C PHE A 274 -9.21 -4.47 -9.25
N GLY A 275 -10.22 -4.84 -8.48
CA GLY A 275 -11.23 -5.83 -8.88
C GLY A 275 -10.99 -7.25 -8.40
N LYS A 276 -10.28 -7.43 -7.27
CA LYS A 276 -10.03 -8.75 -6.66
C LYS A 276 -11.13 -9.09 -5.67
N GLY A 277 -11.87 -10.17 -5.96
CA GLY A 277 -12.98 -10.69 -5.14
C GLY A 277 -12.73 -12.07 -4.54
N THR A 278 -11.47 -12.44 -4.28
CA THR A 278 -11.09 -13.75 -3.77
C THR A 278 -10.41 -13.68 -2.40
N VAL A 279 -10.67 -14.69 -1.56
CA VAL A 279 -10.07 -14.86 -0.24
C VAL A 279 -9.00 -15.93 -0.29
N GLN A 280 -7.82 -15.66 0.26
CA GLN A 280 -6.73 -16.62 0.39
C GLN A 280 -6.48 -16.99 1.84
N THR A 281 -6.05 -18.23 2.04
CA THR A 281 -5.46 -18.71 3.29
C THR A 281 -4.00 -19.04 3.13
N MET A 282 -3.26 -18.99 4.24
CA MET A 282 -1.87 -19.41 4.33
C MET A 282 -1.81 -20.81 4.94
N VAL A 283 -1.32 -21.76 4.18
CA VAL A 283 -1.16 -23.15 4.63
C VAL A 283 0.31 -23.38 4.94
N ASP A 284 0.62 -23.53 6.21
CA ASP A 284 1.95 -23.86 6.71
C ASP A 284 2.33 -25.30 6.30
N LEU A 285 3.30 -25.41 5.39
CA LEU A 285 3.74 -26.69 4.85
C LEU A 285 4.62 -27.48 5.83
N ASP A 286 5.18 -26.84 6.86
CA ASP A 286 5.99 -27.48 7.89
C ASP A 286 5.16 -28.39 8.81
N LYS A 287 3.84 -28.28 8.77
CA LYS A 287 2.91 -29.17 9.51
C LYS A 287 2.80 -30.58 8.92
N PHE A 288 3.14 -30.77 7.64
CA PHE A 288 2.90 -32.05 6.93
C PHE A 288 4.10 -32.99 6.90
N PRO A 289 5.37 -32.58 6.83
CA PRO A 289 6.49 -33.48 6.65
C PRO A 289 6.90 -34.21 7.94
N ARG A 290 7.46 -35.40 7.75
CA ARG A 290 8.10 -36.19 8.84
C ARG A 290 9.50 -35.64 9.21
N ARG A 291 10.06 -34.75 8.42
CA ARG A 291 11.37 -34.12 8.63
C ARG A 291 11.19 -32.76 9.26
N LYS A 292 11.90 -32.51 10.38
CA LYS A 292 11.85 -31.26 11.14
C LYS A 292 13.10 -30.38 10.93
N ASP A 293 14.03 -30.86 10.13
CA ASP A 293 15.32 -30.21 9.85
C ASP A 293 15.28 -29.29 8.62
N ILE A 294 14.17 -29.28 7.89
CA ILE A 294 13.95 -28.46 6.69
C ILE A 294 12.66 -27.69 6.87
N GLN A 295 12.71 -26.39 6.59
CA GLN A 295 11.54 -25.55 6.47
C GLN A 295 11.02 -25.57 5.04
N PHE A 296 9.72 -25.80 4.87
CA PHE A 296 9.07 -25.92 3.56
C PHE A 296 8.32 -24.65 3.16
N GLY A 297 8.15 -23.68 4.07
CA GLY A 297 7.43 -22.45 3.80
C GLY A 297 5.91 -22.61 3.79
N GLU A 298 5.23 -21.77 3.04
CA GLU A 298 3.78 -21.68 3.06
C GLU A 298 3.18 -21.72 1.64
N LEU A 299 1.96 -22.27 1.55
CA LEU A 299 1.14 -22.18 0.36
C LEU A 299 0.05 -21.15 0.59
N LYS A 300 0.11 -20.02 -0.12
CA LYS A 300 -0.99 -19.07 -0.25
C LYS A 300 -1.98 -19.64 -1.25
N MET A 301 -3.22 -19.91 -0.82
CA MET A 301 -4.22 -20.62 -1.62
C MET A 301 -5.57 -19.93 -1.56
N THR A 302 -6.19 -19.71 -2.70
CA THR A 302 -7.58 -19.22 -2.78
C THR A 302 -8.52 -20.30 -2.27
N ILE A 303 -9.40 -19.93 -1.32
CA ILE A 303 -10.36 -20.83 -0.66
C ILE A 303 -11.80 -20.40 -0.81
N ALA A 304 -12.06 -19.11 -1.09
CA ALA A 304 -13.41 -18.54 -1.16
C ALA A 304 -13.45 -17.33 -2.10
N GLN A 305 -14.67 -16.92 -2.43
CA GLN A 305 -14.95 -15.63 -3.05
C GLN A 305 -15.71 -14.74 -2.07
N PHE A 306 -15.44 -13.44 -2.09
CA PHE A 306 -16.22 -12.49 -1.31
C PHE A 306 -17.14 -11.64 -2.18
N PHE A 307 -18.20 -11.17 -1.57
CA PHE A 307 -19.27 -10.41 -2.19
C PHE A 307 -19.58 -9.19 -1.31
N ARG A 308 -20.01 -8.14 -1.95
CA ARG A 308 -20.58 -6.96 -1.29
C ARG A 308 -21.85 -7.35 -0.56
N ILE A 309 -22.29 -6.51 0.35
CA ILE A 309 -23.58 -6.72 1.05
C ILE A 309 -24.78 -6.55 0.13
N ASP A 310 -24.63 -5.88 -1.03
CA ASP A 310 -25.65 -5.79 -2.08
C ASP A 310 -25.76 -7.06 -2.96
N GLY A 311 -24.89 -8.06 -2.72
CA GLY A 311 -24.84 -9.33 -3.44
C GLY A 311 -23.92 -9.34 -4.66
N GLY A 312 -23.39 -8.21 -5.10
CA GLY A 312 -22.36 -8.12 -6.13
C GLY A 312 -20.99 -8.57 -5.63
N THR A 313 -20.04 -8.84 -6.52
CA THR A 313 -18.64 -9.07 -6.15
C THR A 313 -17.75 -8.00 -6.78
N THR A 314 -16.62 -7.71 -6.13
CA THR A 314 -15.57 -6.87 -6.72
C THR A 314 -14.78 -7.59 -7.80
N GLN A 315 -14.88 -8.93 -7.90
CA GLN A 315 -14.18 -9.76 -8.88
C GLN A 315 -14.44 -9.30 -10.31
N ASN A 316 -13.42 -8.81 -10.99
CA ASN A 316 -13.46 -8.18 -12.32
C ASN A 316 -14.35 -6.91 -12.45
N ALA A 317 -15.13 -6.57 -11.42
CA ALA A 317 -16.02 -5.41 -11.39
C ALA A 317 -15.43 -4.22 -10.65
N ALA A 318 -14.56 -4.50 -9.65
CA ALA A 318 -13.95 -3.49 -8.79
C ALA A 318 -14.98 -2.65 -7.99
N VAL A 319 -14.52 -1.67 -7.25
CA VAL A 319 -15.34 -0.59 -6.69
C VAL A 319 -15.21 0.62 -7.60
N VAL A 320 -16.32 1.06 -8.17
CA VAL A 320 -16.36 2.26 -9.01
C VAL A 320 -16.62 3.47 -8.11
N PRO A 321 -15.74 4.50 -8.13
CA PRO A 321 -15.89 5.66 -7.26
C PRO A 321 -17.13 6.50 -7.61
N ASP A 322 -17.74 7.12 -6.60
CA ASP A 322 -18.86 8.06 -6.76
C ASP A 322 -18.39 9.34 -7.47
N VAL A 323 -17.16 9.79 -7.16
CA VAL A 323 -16.52 10.94 -7.82
C VAL A 323 -15.21 10.47 -8.46
N PRO A 324 -15.22 10.19 -9.77
CA PRO A 324 -14.07 9.66 -10.47
C PRO A 324 -13.01 10.73 -10.74
N PHE A 325 -11.74 10.38 -10.49
CA PHE A 325 -10.57 11.14 -10.91
C PHE A 325 -10.00 10.55 -12.21
N PRO A 326 -9.29 11.35 -13.00
CA PRO A 326 -8.59 10.85 -14.17
C PRO A 326 -7.60 9.76 -13.78
N ALA A 327 -7.60 8.64 -14.51
CA ALA A 327 -6.67 7.55 -14.30
C ALA A 327 -5.78 7.35 -15.53
N SER A 328 -4.48 7.17 -15.31
CA SER A 328 -3.49 6.92 -16.37
C SER A 328 -3.58 5.50 -16.94
N ILE A 329 -4.19 4.59 -16.19
CA ILE A 329 -4.25 3.17 -16.54
C ILE A 329 -5.72 2.81 -16.76
N ASP A 330 -6.02 2.23 -17.93
CA ASP A 330 -7.33 1.66 -18.19
C ASP A 330 -7.52 0.37 -17.39
N GLY A 331 -8.78 0.07 -17.06
CA GLY A 331 -9.15 -1.19 -16.40
C GLY A 331 -8.77 -2.44 -17.17
N SER A 332 -8.59 -2.34 -18.50
CA SER A 332 -8.12 -3.44 -19.36
C SER A 332 -6.62 -3.70 -19.23
N ASP A 333 -5.84 -2.70 -18.81
CA ASP A 333 -4.37 -2.77 -18.79
C ASP A 333 -3.79 -3.08 -17.40
N TYR A 334 -4.58 -2.95 -16.35
CA TYR A 334 -4.20 -3.23 -14.97
C TYR A 334 -5.41 -3.58 -14.11
N GLY A 335 -5.32 -4.68 -13.40
CA GLY A 335 -6.37 -5.17 -12.49
C GLY A 335 -6.60 -6.66 -12.66
N GLU A 336 -7.60 -7.17 -11.97
CA GLU A 336 -7.94 -8.60 -11.95
C GLU A 336 -8.26 -9.13 -13.35
N SER A 337 -8.93 -8.34 -14.18
CA SER A 337 -9.32 -8.71 -15.53
C SER A 337 -8.17 -8.98 -16.50
N MET A 338 -6.93 -8.61 -16.16
CA MET A 338 -5.73 -8.98 -16.94
C MET A 338 -5.40 -10.47 -16.85
N PHE A 339 -5.77 -11.13 -15.76
CA PHE A 339 -5.46 -12.54 -15.56
C PHE A 339 -6.50 -13.41 -16.29
N LYS A 340 -6.03 -14.13 -17.31
CA LYS A 340 -6.91 -15.02 -18.11
C LYS A 340 -7.54 -16.14 -17.28
N ASN A 341 -6.94 -16.50 -16.17
CA ASN A 341 -7.38 -17.52 -15.23
C ASN A 341 -7.98 -16.93 -13.95
N ALA A 342 -8.31 -15.63 -13.93
CA ALA A 342 -9.09 -15.04 -12.86
C ALA A 342 -10.48 -15.65 -12.81
N LEU A 343 -11.03 -15.80 -11.61
CA LEU A 343 -12.40 -16.28 -11.45
C LEU A 343 -13.38 -15.29 -12.09
N PRO A 344 -14.47 -15.78 -12.69
CA PRO A 344 -15.45 -14.90 -13.33
C PRO A 344 -16.23 -14.08 -12.30
N TYR A 345 -16.81 -12.96 -12.75
CA TYR A 345 -17.82 -12.25 -12.00
C TYR A 345 -19.03 -13.17 -11.73
N THR A 346 -19.48 -13.17 -10.49
CA THR A 346 -20.72 -13.86 -10.07
C THR A 346 -21.50 -12.95 -9.12
N GLN A 347 -22.75 -13.31 -8.83
CA GLN A 347 -23.62 -12.58 -7.91
C GLN A 347 -24.33 -13.56 -7.00
N ILE A 348 -24.65 -13.13 -5.78
CA ILE A 348 -25.45 -13.83 -4.79
C ILE A 348 -26.59 -12.93 -4.30
N ASP A 349 -27.45 -13.43 -3.44
CA ASP A 349 -28.51 -12.64 -2.84
C ASP A 349 -27.91 -11.55 -1.91
N PRO A 350 -28.50 -10.34 -1.85
CA PRO A 350 -28.12 -9.32 -0.91
C PRO A 350 -28.26 -9.78 0.55
N ALA A 351 -27.36 -9.34 1.42
CA ALA A 351 -27.54 -9.45 2.85
C ALA A 351 -28.67 -8.52 3.33
N ASP A 352 -29.21 -8.81 4.51
CA ASP A 352 -30.20 -7.91 5.13
C ASP A 352 -29.47 -6.75 5.83
N TYR A 353 -29.58 -5.53 5.27
CA TYR A 353 -28.98 -4.33 5.83
C TYR A 353 -29.82 -3.09 5.54
N ALA A 354 -29.69 -2.07 6.37
CA ALA A 354 -30.34 -0.77 6.17
C ALA A 354 -29.31 0.29 5.78
N PRO A 355 -29.43 0.96 4.62
CA PRO A 355 -28.58 2.09 4.27
C PRO A 355 -28.66 3.22 5.32
N LEU A 356 -27.52 3.81 5.66
CA LEU A 356 -27.42 4.94 6.60
C LEU A 356 -27.71 6.27 5.88
N GLY A 357 -27.52 6.32 4.56
CA GLY A 357 -27.72 7.51 3.76
C GLY A 357 -27.62 7.24 2.25
N SER A 358 -27.67 8.31 1.47
CA SER A 358 -27.48 8.25 0.03
C SER A 358 -26.92 9.55 -0.50
N PHE A 359 -25.84 9.46 -1.25
CA PHE A 359 -25.20 10.60 -1.93
C PHE A 359 -25.68 10.79 -3.37
N LYS A 360 -26.59 9.94 -3.88
CA LYS A 360 -27.05 9.96 -5.29
C LYS A 360 -27.55 11.33 -5.75
N ALA A 361 -28.22 12.07 -4.86
CA ALA A 361 -28.78 13.37 -5.21
C ALA A 361 -27.71 14.46 -5.38
N ILE A 362 -26.62 14.42 -4.60
CA ILE A 362 -25.57 15.45 -4.61
C ILE A 362 -24.39 15.10 -5.50
N THR A 363 -24.14 13.81 -5.79
CA THR A 363 -23.00 13.34 -6.59
C THR A 363 -22.86 14.07 -7.95
N PRO A 364 -23.90 14.32 -8.75
CA PRO A 364 -23.75 15.07 -10.00
C PRO A 364 -23.23 16.50 -9.81
N ALA A 365 -23.65 17.17 -8.74
CA ALA A 365 -23.17 18.50 -8.42
C ALA A 365 -21.71 18.47 -7.97
N LEU A 366 -21.32 17.48 -7.16
CA LEU A 366 -19.92 17.28 -6.72
C LEU A 366 -18.99 17.03 -7.91
N ILE A 367 -19.40 16.16 -8.84
CA ILE A 367 -18.63 15.89 -10.07
C ILE A 367 -18.47 17.16 -10.89
N SER A 368 -19.55 17.95 -11.10
CA SER A 368 -19.48 19.20 -11.84
C SER A 368 -18.54 20.23 -11.21
N ARG A 369 -18.63 20.40 -9.89
CA ARG A 369 -17.72 21.29 -9.14
C ARG A 369 -16.27 20.81 -9.19
N HIS A 370 -16.05 19.51 -9.04
CA HIS A 370 -14.73 18.91 -9.18
C HIS A 370 -14.13 19.19 -10.56
N GLN A 371 -14.89 18.98 -11.64
CA GLN A 371 -14.46 19.31 -13.01
C GLN A 371 -14.10 20.79 -13.20
N GLN A 372 -14.88 21.70 -12.60
CA GLN A 372 -14.59 23.13 -12.65
C GLN A 372 -13.32 23.52 -11.89
N ARG A 373 -13.05 22.90 -10.75
CA ARG A 373 -11.81 23.11 -9.97
C ARG A 373 -10.60 22.56 -10.71
N SER A 374 -10.68 21.29 -11.13
CA SER A 374 -9.58 20.60 -11.80
C SER A 374 -9.18 21.27 -13.10
N ALA A 375 -10.13 21.84 -13.86
CA ALA A 375 -9.83 22.62 -15.06
C ALA A 375 -9.03 23.90 -14.79
N LYS A 376 -9.07 24.44 -13.58
CA LYS A 376 -8.31 25.63 -13.16
C LYS A 376 -7.01 25.30 -12.44
N ASN A 377 -6.83 24.06 -12.05
CA ASN A 377 -5.67 23.61 -11.32
C ASN A 377 -4.59 23.10 -12.27
N LEU A 378 -3.41 23.69 -12.21
CA LEU A 378 -2.33 23.44 -13.15
C LEU A 378 -1.80 21.99 -13.03
N GLU A 379 -1.63 21.48 -11.81
CA GLU A 379 -1.18 20.10 -11.56
C GLU A 379 -2.18 19.08 -12.09
N PHE A 380 -3.48 19.32 -11.90
CA PHE A 380 -4.52 18.46 -12.48
C PHE A 380 -4.52 18.49 -14.00
N SER A 381 -4.27 19.65 -14.61
CA SER A 381 -4.11 19.81 -16.06
C SER A 381 -2.94 18.99 -16.58
N TRP A 382 -1.80 19.06 -15.89
CA TRP A 382 -0.62 18.26 -16.23
C TRP A 382 -0.86 16.76 -16.05
N GLY A 383 -1.56 16.38 -14.97
CA GLY A 383 -1.98 15.01 -14.77
C GLY A 383 -2.84 14.45 -15.90
N LEU A 384 -3.82 15.24 -16.37
CA LEU A 384 -4.62 14.87 -17.54
C LEU A 384 -3.79 14.72 -18.82
N GLU A 385 -2.82 15.62 -19.05
CA GLU A 385 -1.90 15.49 -20.17
C GLU A 385 -1.06 14.20 -20.08
N ASP A 386 -0.60 13.85 -18.87
CA ASP A 386 0.18 12.63 -18.65
C ASP A 386 -0.68 11.39 -18.84
N VAL A 387 -1.91 11.38 -18.36
CA VAL A 387 -2.89 10.31 -18.62
C VAL A 387 -3.08 10.09 -20.13
N ASN A 388 -3.28 11.15 -20.89
CA ASN A 388 -3.44 11.05 -22.33
C ASN A 388 -2.16 10.56 -23.01
N PHE A 389 -1.01 11.07 -22.62
CA PHE A 389 0.29 10.63 -23.11
C PHE A 389 0.51 9.13 -22.87
N PHE A 390 0.24 8.62 -21.67
CA PHE A 390 0.38 7.19 -21.35
C PHE A 390 -0.61 6.33 -22.14
N LYS A 391 -1.83 6.78 -22.37
CA LYS A 391 -2.80 6.08 -23.21
C LYS A 391 -2.29 5.96 -24.66
N ASP A 392 -1.74 7.03 -25.21
CA ASP A 392 -1.17 7.05 -26.56
C ASP A 392 0.06 6.15 -26.64
N GLU A 393 0.95 6.16 -25.64
CA GLU A 393 2.11 5.27 -25.59
C GLU A 393 1.72 3.80 -25.46
N ASN A 394 0.73 3.45 -24.63
CA ASN A 394 0.23 2.09 -24.49
C ASN A 394 -0.46 1.59 -25.77
N ALA A 395 -1.08 2.49 -26.54
CA ALA A 395 -1.66 2.16 -27.84
C ALA A 395 -0.58 1.91 -28.92
N ARG A 396 0.66 2.38 -28.71
CA ARG A 396 1.79 2.14 -29.61
C ARG A 396 2.22 0.67 -29.55
N LYS A 397 2.12 -0.02 -30.70
CA LYS A 397 2.55 -1.42 -30.81
C LYS A 397 4.03 -1.58 -31.18
N THR A 398 4.72 -0.50 -31.50
CA THR A 398 6.12 -0.51 -31.95
C THR A 398 6.89 0.64 -31.34
N ILE A 399 8.15 0.40 -30.99
CA ILE A 399 9.10 1.39 -30.48
C ILE A 399 10.21 1.58 -31.53
N SER A 400 10.61 2.82 -31.77
CA SER A 400 11.75 3.11 -32.65
C SER A 400 13.05 2.64 -32.01
N LEU A 401 13.84 1.88 -32.73
CA LEU A 401 15.22 1.50 -32.35
C LEU A 401 16.27 2.54 -32.82
N ASN A 402 15.83 3.62 -33.48
CA ASN A 402 16.74 4.69 -33.90
C ASN A 402 17.12 5.55 -32.68
N GLU A 403 18.42 5.62 -32.38
CA GLU A 403 18.98 6.34 -31.26
C GLU A 403 18.56 7.82 -31.23
N ASN A 404 18.60 8.49 -32.37
CA ASN A 404 18.25 9.90 -32.45
C ASN A 404 16.78 10.15 -32.11
N VAL A 405 15.87 9.25 -32.52
CA VAL A 405 14.45 9.32 -32.17
C VAL A 405 14.27 9.14 -30.66
N ARG A 406 14.93 8.15 -30.07
CA ARG A 406 14.87 7.86 -28.64
C ARG A 406 15.45 8.99 -27.78
N LEU A 407 16.57 9.57 -28.23
CA LEU A 407 17.18 10.75 -27.61
C LEU A 407 16.26 11.96 -27.65
N GLN A 408 15.60 12.17 -28.79
CA GLN A 408 14.64 13.27 -28.95
C GLN A 408 13.46 13.11 -27.98
N GLU A 409 12.80 11.93 -27.96
CA GLU A 409 11.69 11.63 -27.06
C GLU A 409 12.10 11.84 -25.59
N ARG A 410 13.28 11.36 -25.18
CA ARG A 410 13.83 11.56 -23.83
C ARG A 410 14.05 13.06 -23.51
N ASN A 411 14.63 13.81 -24.44
CA ASN A 411 14.90 15.23 -24.24
C ASN A 411 13.59 16.04 -24.14
N GLU A 412 12.58 15.70 -24.93
CA GLU A 412 11.24 16.30 -24.83
C GLU A 412 10.60 16.05 -23.45
N MET A 413 10.66 14.82 -22.94
CA MET A 413 10.19 14.48 -21.60
C MET A 413 10.94 15.25 -20.52
N LYS A 414 12.28 15.31 -20.63
CA LYS A 414 13.12 16.07 -19.68
C LYS A 414 12.79 17.57 -19.71
N ALA A 415 12.64 18.14 -20.88
CA ALA A 415 12.27 19.54 -21.04
C ALA A 415 10.87 19.85 -20.43
N LYS A 416 9.91 18.92 -20.62
CA LYS A 416 8.57 19.03 -20.04
C LYS A 416 8.63 19.03 -18.49
N ARG A 417 9.41 18.11 -17.88
CA ARG A 417 9.62 18.07 -16.42
C ARG A 417 10.25 19.37 -15.92
N GLN A 418 11.33 19.83 -16.55
CA GLN A 418 12.00 21.08 -16.16
C GLN A 418 11.09 22.31 -16.24
N MET A 419 10.27 22.39 -17.29
CA MET A 419 9.29 23.47 -17.45
C MET A 419 8.26 23.45 -16.30
N ARG A 420 7.72 22.28 -15.96
CA ARG A 420 6.76 22.12 -14.86
C ARG A 420 7.39 22.46 -13.50
N ASP A 421 8.62 22.03 -13.24
CA ASP A 421 9.34 22.37 -12.01
C ASP A 421 9.64 23.86 -11.90
N GLN A 422 9.94 24.50 -13.02
CA GLN A 422 10.10 25.95 -13.06
C GLN A 422 8.78 26.66 -12.72
N GLN A 423 7.67 26.22 -13.30
CA GLN A 423 6.34 26.78 -13.01
C GLN A 423 5.93 26.55 -11.55
N ARG A 424 6.24 25.37 -10.95
CA ARG A 424 6.03 25.13 -9.52
C ARG A 424 6.80 26.13 -8.66
N LYS A 425 8.07 26.36 -8.97
CA LYS A 425 8.91 27.34 -8.26
C LYS A 425 8.34 28.76 -8.34
N GLU A 426 7.88 29.16 -9.52
CA GLU A 426 7.28 30.49 -9.74
C GLU A 426 5.97 30.69 -8.96
N LEU A 427 5.22 29.60 -8.75
CA LEU A 427 3.98 29.59 -7.97
C LEU A 427 4.20 29.33 -6.47
N GLY A 428 5.44 29.16 -6.00
CA GLY A 428 5.75 28.84 -4.61
C GLY A 428 5.31 27.46 -4.18
N MET A 429 5.09 26.54 -5.13
CA MET A 429 4.72 25.16 -4.88
C MET A 429 5.98 24.31 -4.62
N GLN A 430 5.83 23.18 -3.92
CA GLN A 430 6.93 22.24 -3.76
C GLN A 430 7.31 21.62 -5.12
N THR A 431 8.59 21.58 -5.41
CA THR A 431 9.10 20.82 -6.56
C THR A 431 9.16 19.34 -6.20
N ALA A 432 8.86 18.48 -7.16
CA ALA A 432 9.11 17.05 -6.99
C ALA A 432 10.58 16.84 -6.59
N ALA A 433 10.84 15.95 -5.60
CA ALA A 433 12.20 15.60 -5.23
C ALA A 433 12.95 15.20 -6.50
N SER A 434 14.03 15.92 -6.83
CA SER A 434 14.87 15.55 -7.95
C SER A 434 15.54 14.22 -7.61
N ASP A 435 15.13 13.15 -8.27
CA ASP A 435 15.97 11.98 -8.43
C ASP A 435 17.13 12.37 -9.36
N ASP A 436 18.13 13.07 -8.80
CA ASP A 436 19.32 13.53 -9.53
C ASP A 436 20.20 12.37 -10.06
N ASN A 437 19.78 11.13 -9.84
CA ASN A 437 20.43 9.91 -10.33
C ASN A 437 19.70 9.21 -11.49
N ASP A 438 18.73 9.85 -12.13
CA ASP A 438 18.10 9.30 -13.34
C ASP A 438 18.95 9.60 -14.58
N ASP A 439 20.09 8.94 -14.71
CA ASP A 439 20.77 8.73 -15.98
C ASP A 439 20.02 7.60 -16.74
N GLY A 440 18.80 7.86 -17.12
CA GLY A 440 17.75 7.02 -17.74
C GLY A 440 18.12 5.77 -18.56
N LEU A 441 19.41 5.43 -18.65
CA LEU A 441 19.95 4.21 -19.24
C LEU A 441 19.95 3.04 -18.24
N GLN A 442 20.26 3.26 -16.96
CA GLN A 442 20.32 2.16 -15.97
C GLN A 442 18.94 1.61 -15.59
N ASN A 443 17.91 2.45 -15.57
CA ASN A 443 16.56 1.98 -15.23
C ASN A 443 15.86 1.24 -16.36
N ASN A 444 16.12 1.61 -17.62
CA ASN A 444 15.57 0.90 -18.77
C ASN A 444 16.30 -0.44 -19.04
N GLU A 445 17.61 -0.53 -18.81
CA GLU A 445 18.34 -1.80 -18.93
C GLU A 445 17.97 -2.77 -17.79
N ARG A 446 17.73 -2.28 -16.57
CA ARG A 446 17.20 -3.08 -15.46
C ARG A 446 15.76 -3.54 -15.72
N ALA A 447 14.90 -2.68 -16.24
CA ALA A 447 13.53 -3.03 -16.59
C ALA A 447 13.47 -4.09 -17.72
N ILE A 448 14.36 -4.03 -18.69
CA ILE A 448 14.47 -5.03 -19.77
C ILE A 448 15.08 -6.33 -19.24
N GLY A 449 16.09 -6.27 -18.38
CA GLY A 449 16.68 -7.44 -17.72
C GLY A 449 15.72 -8.12 -16.76
N GLU A 450 14.92 -7.37 -16.02
CA GLU A 450 13.89 -7.89 -15.12
C GLU A 450 12.68 -8.46 -15.87
N GLN A 451 12.29 -7.92 -17.03
CA GLN A 451 11.23 -8.48 -17.87
C GLN A 451 11.60 -9.81 -18.52
N VAL A 452 12.88 -10.09 -18.73
CA VAL A 452 13.36 -11.35 -19.32
C VAL A 452 13.63 -12.42 -18.24
N GLY A 453 13.81 -12.03 -16.97
CA GLY A 453 14.16 -12.92 -15.84
C GLY A 453 13.06 -13.19 -14.83
N VAL A 454 11.94 -12.48 -14.85
CA VAL A 454 10.90 -12.57 -13.81
C VAL A 454 9.74 -13.43 -14.27
N ARG A 455 9.89 -14.71 -13.99
CA ARG A 455 8.75 -15.57 -13.70
C ARG A 455 8.75 -15.83 -12.19
N ASP A 456 8.41 -14.81 -11.39
CA ASP A 456 7.87 -15.02 -10.04
C ASP A 456 7.58 -13.67 -9.40
N GLY A 457 6.28 -13.45 -9.15
CA GLY A 457 5.75 -12.34 -8.34
C GLY A 457 5.79 -10.99 -9.05
N ALA A 458 4.64 -10.60 -9.56
CA ALA A 458 4.42 -9.28 -10.15
C ALA A 458 4.87 -8.16 -9.18
N ARG A 459 6.12 -7.74 -9.28
CA ARG A 459 6.48 -6.36 -8.98
C ARG A 459 5.94 -5.53 -10.14
N VAL A 460 4.67 -5.16 -10.02
CA VAL A 460 4.16 -4.05 -10.82
C VAL A 460 5.06 -2.87 -10.48
N ALA A 461 5.85 -2.42 -11.45
CA ALA A 461 6.53 -1.16 -11.31
C ALA A 461 5.46 -0.15 -10.90
N ARG A 462 5.61 0.49 -9.75
CA ARG A 462 4.75 1.59 -9.35
C ARG A 462 4.93 2.65 -10.42
N LEU A 463 4.00 2.68 -11.37
CA LEU A 463 3.92 3.85 -12.26
C LEU A 463 3.60 5.01 -11.32
N PRO A 464 4.35 6.11 -11.38
CA PRO A 464 4.05 7.28 -10.59
C PRO A 464 2.59 7.67 -10.89
N ASP A 465 1.80 7.89 -9.85
CA ASP A 465 0.50 8.52 -10.02
C ASP A 465 0.76 9.85 -10.76
N PRO A 466 0.19 10.08 -11.94
CA PRO A 466 0.51 11.26 -12.75
C PRO A 466 0.14 12.58 -12.05
N VAL A 467 -0.61 12.50 -10.96
CA VAL A 467 -1.01 13.63 -10.11
C VAL A 467 -0.35 13.47 -8.75
N ASP A 468 0.26 14.55 -8.25
CA ASP A 468 0.88 14.61 -6.93
C ASP A 468 -0.07 14.06 -5.86
N ARG A 469 0.42 13.14 -5.01
CA ARG A 469 -0.37 12.47 -3.97
C ARG A 469 -1.02 13.47 -3.01
N ASP A 470 -0.31 14.53 -2.67
CA ASP A 470 -0.81 15.54 -1.75
C ASP A 470 -1.88 16.42 -2.43
N LEU A 471 -1.75 16.68 -3.72
CA LEU A 471 -2.75 17.39 -4.49
C LEU A 471 -4.04 16.55 -4.65
N VAL A 472 -3.92 15.27 -4.93
CA VAL A 472 -5.07 14.36 -5.02
C VAL A 472 -5.76 14.23 -3.65
N ALA A 473 -4.99 14.17 -2.57
CA ALA A 473 -5.54 14.20 -1.22
C ALA A 473 -6.25 15.53 -0.93
N ALA A 474 -5.64 16.66 -1.27
CA ALA A 474 -6.24 17.99 -1.10
C ALA A 474 -7.53 18.12 -1.93
N THR A 475 -7.51 17.68 -3.20
CA THR A 475 -8.70 17.72 -4.07
C THR A 475 -9.78 16.74 -3.61
N GLY A 476 -9.40 15.58 -3.08
CA GLY A 476 -10.33 14.66 -2.42
C GLY A 476 -10.94 15.26 -1.16
N CYS A 477 -10.15 16.03 -0.40
CA CYS A 477 -10.63 16.81 0.74
C CYS A 477 -11.60 17.90 0.31
N ASP A 478 -11.35 18.61 -0.79
CA ASP A 478 -12.28 19.62 -1.32
C ASP A 478 -13.63 19.00 -1.70
N VAL A 479 -13.64 17.82 -2.33
CA VAL A 479 -14.87 17.09 -2.61
C VAL A 479 -15.55 16.64 -1.32
N ALA A 480 -14.80 16.15 -0.34
CA ALA A 480 -15.31 15.76 0.97
C ALA A 480 -15.89 16.98 1.72
N VAL A 481 -15.24 18.13 1.67
CA VAL A 481 -15.73 19.41 2.26
C VAL A 481 -17.07 19.79 1.68
N GLU A 482 -17.23 19.74 0.35
CA GLU A 482 -18.50 20.06 -0.30
C GLU A 482 -19.61 19.06 0.07
N ALA A 483 -19.27 17.77 0.23
CA ALA A 483 -20.19 16.76 0.72
C ALA A 483 -20.62 17.02 2.16
N VAL A 484 -19.68 17.50 3.01
CA VAL A 484 -19.96 17.91 4.41
C VAL A 484 -20.92 19.11 4.42
N GLY A 485 -20.68 20.13 3.58
CA GLY A 485 -21.57 21.30 3.47
C GLY A 485 -22.97 20.94 3.01
N GLY A 486 -23.07 20.06 2.00
CA GLY A 486 -24.37 19.59 1.48
C GLY A 486 -25.15 18.74 2.49
N HIS A 487 -24.47 17.99 3.34
CA HIS A 487 -25.14 17.15 4.36
C HIS A 487 -25.72 18.00 5.50
N VAL A 488 -25.09 19.11 5.83
CA VAL A 488 -25.58 20.07 6.84
C VAL A 488 -26.85 20.80 6.35
N GLU A 489 -26.94 21.09 5.05
CA GLU A 489 -28.12 21.74 4.48
C GLU A 489 -29.31 20.77 4.34
N LEU A 490 -29.07 19.47 4.06
CA LEU A 490 -30.12 18.47 3.92
C LEU A 490 -30.76 18.03 5.26
N THR A 491 -30.05 18.19 6.39
CA THR A 491 -30.60 17.89 7.71
C THR A 491 -31.38 19.05 8.34
N ALA A 492 -31.31 20.26 7.74
CA ALA A 492 -31.99 21.44 8.24
C ALA A 492 -33.42 21.63 7.67
N ASP A 493 -33.82 20.90 6.62
CA ASP A 493 -35.07 21.12 5.89
C ASP A 493 -36.07 19.95 5.89
N GLU A 494 -35.92 18.91 6.70
CA GLU A 494 -37.02 17.95 6.93
C GLU A 494 -37.66 18.17 8.30
N PRO A 495 -38.90 18.71 8.34
CA PRO A 495 -39.75 18.59 9.53
C PRO A 495 -40.30 17.17 9.62
N LEU A 496 -40.27 16.61 10.82
CA LEU A 496 -40.86 15.34 11.28
C LEU A 496 -42.18 14.94 10.63
#